data_f80c574641a95574ba3660b29d6bc755
#
_entry.id   f80c574641a95574ba3660b29d6bc755
#
_cell.length_a   1.000
_cell.length_b   1.000
_cell.length_c   1.000
_cell.angle_alpha   90.00
_cell.angle_beta   90.00
_cell.angle_gamma   90.00
#
_symmetry.space_group_name_H-M   'P 1'
#
loop_
_entity.id
_entity.type
_entity.pdbx_description
1 polymer ?
#
loop_
_entity_poly.entity_id
_entity_poly.type
_entity_poly.pdbx_seq_one_letter_code
_entity_poly.pdbx_strand_id
1 'polypeptide(L)'
;TNVFIIGGERADLYKVNDVPHGTVSKIWYDSPSLGMDRRLTVYTPAGYETSGKRYPVFYLLHGMGGDENAWSELGRATQILDNLIAQGKAEPMIVVMTNGNAALEAAPGESSLGWDAQPSFQLPKTMEGSFETHFPEVVKFIDKHYRTKANKKSRAIAGLSMGGFHSLHISNQYPDMFNYVGLFSAAIMPGKNATSPIYQDMEKKLATQFAKKPALYWIAIGKTDFLYKANAEYRKLLDEKGYPYEYFENEDGHIWKNWRIYLSEFVPRLFK
;
A
#
# COMPACT_ATOMS: atom_id res chain seq x y z
N THR A 1 -18.43 -4.49 -6.95
CA THR A 1 -17.83 -4.03 -8.24
C THR A 1 -17.29 -5.23 -8.99
N ASN A 2 -17.63 -5.37 -10.27
CA ASN A 2 -17.12 -6.42 -11.14
C ASN A 2 -15.98 -5.88 -12.01
N VAL A 3 -14.94 -6.70 -12.24
CA VAL A 3 -13.81 -6.35 -13.09
C VAL A 3 -13.83 -7.21 -14.33
N PHE A 4 -13.83 -6.57 -15.51
CA PHE A 4 -13.65 -7.23 -16.80
C PHE A 4 -12.25 -6.96 -17.33
N ILE A 5 -11.58 -8.00 -17.82
CA ILE A 5 -10.27 -7.88 -18.44
C ILE A 5 -10.45 -7.97 -19.95
N ILE A 6 -10.19 -6.86 -20.63
CA ILE A 6 -10.15 -6.81 -22.10
C ILE A 6 -8.73 -7.15 -22.55
N GLY A 7 -8.57 -7.97 -23.58
CA GLY A 7 -7.26 -8.39 -24.10
C GLY A 7 -6.37 -7.20 -24.52
N GLY A 8 -5.06 -7.40 -24.50
CA GLY A 8 -4.02 -6.41 -24.82
C GLY A 8 -2.73 -6.70 -24.03
N GLU A 9 -1.61 -6.16 -24.42
CA GLU A 9 -0.28 -6.47 -23.85
C GLU A 9 -0.22 -6.36 -22.31
N ARG A 10 -0.84 -5.33 -21.74
CA ARG A 10 -0.87 -5.15 -20.27
C ARG A 10 -1.84 -6.11 -19.59
N ALA A 11 -2.86 -6.58 -20.30
CA ALA A 11 -3.86 -7.49 -19.75
C ALA A 11 -3.25 -8.84 -19.35
N ASP A 12 -2.15 -9.24 -19.98
CA ASP A 12 -1.46 -10.49 -19.68
C ASP A 12 -0.90 -10.54 -18.26
N LEU A 13 -0.56 -9.38 -17.66
CA LEU A 13 -0.19 -9.31 -16.25
C LEU A 13 -1.38 -9.47 -15.30
N TYR A 14 -2.61 -9.22 -15.77
CA TYR A 14 -3.80 -9.22 -14.91
C TYR A 14 -4.59 -10.53 -14.97
N LYS A 15 -4.24 -11.40 -15.94
CA LYS A 15 -4.86 -12.74 -16.12
C LYS A 15 -4.26 -13.76 -15.16
N VAL A 16 -5.00 -14.83 -14.94
CA VAL A 16 -4.45 -16.07 -14.41
C VAL A 16 -3.75 -16.78 -15.56
N ASN A 17 -2.44 -16.83 -15.51
CA ASN A 17 -1.59 -17.50 -16.49
C ASN A 17 -1.13 -18.85 -15.94
N ASP A 18 -0.60 -19.72 -16.79
CA ASP A 18 0.00 -20.99 -16.38
C ASP A 18 1.41 -20.77 -15.81
N VAL A 19 1.43 -20.28 -14.57
CA VAL A 19 2.64 -19.97 -13.78
C VAL A 19 2.46 -20.47 -12.34
N PRO A 20 3.54 -20.64 -11.57
CA PRO A 20 3.40 -20.93 -10.13
C PRO A 20 2.64 -19.81 -9.42
N HIS A 21 1.59 -20.18 -8.67
CA HIS A 21 0.75 -19.24 -7.94
C HIS A 21 1.13 -19.14 -6.47
N GLY A 22 1.08 -17.93 -5.94
CA GLY A 22 1.14 -17.68 -4.51
C GLY A 22 -0.16 -18.01 -3.79
N THR A 23 -0.11 -17.96 -2.46
CA THR A 23 -1.27 -18.20 -1.59
C THR A 23 -1.79 -16.88 -1.03
N VAL A 24 -3.11 -16.72 -0.98
CA VAL A 24 -3.78 -15.59 -0.32
C VAL A 24 -4.47 -16.09 0.94
N SER A 25 -4.11 -15.53 2.08
CA SER A 25 -4.68 -15.84 3.38
C SER A 25 -5.37 -14.61 3.98
N LYS A 26 -6.54 -14.81 4.57
CA LYS A 26 -7.23 -13.80 5.38
C LYS A 26 -7.00 -14.15 6.84
N ILE A 27 -6.35 -13.27 7.57
CA ILE A 27 -5.92 -13.51 8.94
C ILE A 27 -6.36 -12.41 9.88
N TRP A 28 -6.66 -12.79 11.11
CA TRP A 28 -7.01 -11.87 12.19
C TRP A 28 -5.78 -11.55 13.03
N TYR A 29 -5.68 -10.35 13.51
CA TYR A 29 -4.66 -9.90 14.45
C TYR A 29 -5.26 -8.99 15.50
N ASP A 30 -4.80 -9.15 16.73
CA ASP A 30 -5.14 -8.23 17.81
C ASP A 30 -4.45 -6.88 17.58
N SER A 31 -5.24 -5.81 17.63
CA SER A 31 -4.77 -4.42 17.60
C SER A 31 -5.09 -3.73 18.92
N PRO A 32 -4.24 -3.88 19.93
CA PRO A 32 -4.48 -3.36 21.29
C PRO A 32 -4.74 -1.85 21.28
N SER A 33 -4.03 -1.11 20.44
CA SER A 33 -4.15 0.34 20.35
C SER A 33 -5.47 0.81 19.75
N LEU A 34 -6.12 -0.02 18.94
CA LEU A 34 -7.46 0.26 18.40
C LEU A 34 -8.57 -0.43 19.20
N GLY A 35 -8.20 -1.33 20.14
CA GLY A 35 -9.12 -2.02 21.04
C GLY A 35 -10.00 -3.05 20.35
N MET A 36 -9.52 -3.67 19.25
CA MET A 36 -10.27 -4.65 18.48
C MET A 36 -9.36 -5.62 17.72
N ASP A 37 -9.88 -6.80 17.43
CA ASP A 37 -9.29 -7.68 16.41
C ASP A 37 -9.55 -7.10 15.02
N ARG A 38 -8.53 -7.14 14.16
CA ARG A 38 -8.60 -6.63 12.80
C ARG A 38 -8.10 -7.65 11.81
N ARG A 39 -8.58 -7.55 10.56
CA ARG A 39 -8.23 -8.50 9.51
C ARG A 39 -7.23 -7.93 8.51
N LEU A 40 -6.35 -8.82 8.05
CA LEU A 40 -5.40 -8.59 6.95
C LEU A 40 -5.66 -9.60 5.84
N THR A 41 -5.39 -9.20 4.61
CA THR A 41 -5.22 -10.11 3.49
C THR A 41 -3.72 -10.20 3.18
N VAL A 42 -3.15 -11.40 3.23
CA VAL A 42 -1.72 -11.62 3.05
C VAL A 42 -1.47 -12.55 1.87
N TYR A 43 -0.67 -12.09 0.92
CA TYR A 43 -0.13 -12.90 -0.17
C TYR A 43 1.24 -13.42 0.22
N THR A 44 1.48 -14.72 0.04
CA THR A 44 2.79 -15.36 0.11
C THR A 44 3.16 -15.90 -1.27
N PRO A 45 4.43 -15.77 -1.73
CA PRO A 45 4.81 -16.18 -3.08
C PRO A 45 4.79 -17.70 -3.24
N ALA A 46 4.68 -18.17 -4.48
CA ALA A 46 4.72 -19.59 -4.80
C ALA A 46 5.93 -20.28 -4.15
N GLY A 47 5.70 -21.46 -3.57
CA GLY A 47 6.73 -22.23 -2.84
C GLY A 47 7.05 -21.70 -1.44
N TYR A 48 6.35 -20.68 -0.94
CA TYR A 48 6.53 -20.20 0.42
C TYR A 48 6.37 -21.32 1.45
N GLU A 49 5.31 -22.13 1.37
CA GLU A 49 4.98 -23.15 2.36
C GLU A 49 6.07 -24.24 2.51
N THR A 50 6.70 -24.59 1.41
CA THR A 50 7.73 -25.64 1.35
C THR A 50 9.15 -25.10 1.50
N SER A 51 9.34 -23.79 1.45
CA SER A 51 10.63 -23.12 1.53
C SER A 51 10.94 -22.69 2.96
N GLY A 52 12.17 -22.88 3.41
CA GLY A 52 12.69 -22.28 4.65
C GLY A 52 13.17 -20.83 4.50
N LYS A 53 13.03 -20.21 3.33
CA LYS A 53 13.52 -18.88 3.03
C LYS A 53 12.76 -17.79 3.78
N ARG A 54 13.44 -16.66 4.03
CA ARG A 54 12.84 -15.42 4.51
C ARG A 54 12.66 -14.46 3.33
N TYR A 55 11.55 -13.74 3.34
CA TYR A 55 11.13 -12.89 2.23
C TYR A 55 11.06 -11.41 2.65
N PRO A 56 11.31 -10.47 1.73
CA PRO A 56 10.99 -9.07 1.95
C PRO A 56 9.47 -8.90 2.03
N VAL A 57 9.02 -7.78 2.62
CA VAL A 57 7.59 -7.50 2.83
C VAL A 57 7.19 -6.19 2.17
N PHE A 58 6.12 -6.25 1.40
CA PHE A 58 5.47 -5.10 0.79
C PHE A 58 4.09 -4.88 1.43
N TYR A 59 3.88 -3.72 2.05
CA TYR A 59 2.60 -3.27 2.59
C TYR A 59 1.89 -2.46 1.52
N LEU A 60 0.70 -2.92 1.09
CA LEU A 60 -0.06 -2.38 -0.03
C LEU A 60 -1.43 -1.89 0.44
N LEU A 61 -1.63 -0.56 0.45
CA LEU A 61 -2.74 0.11 1.10
C LEU A 61 -3.82 0.55 0.10
N HIS A 62 -5.09 0.30 0.44
CA HIS A 62 -6.24 0.66 -0.38
C HIS A 62 -6.65 2.14 -0.24
N GLY A 63 -7.49 2.61 -1.15
CA GLY A 63 -8.08 3.94 -1.12
C GLY A 63 -9.40 4.01 -0.34
N MET A 64 -9.92 5.21 -0.19
CA MET A 64 -11.19 5.47 0.48
C MET A 64 -12.32 4.64 -0.15
N GLY A 65 -13.18 4.07 0.68
CA GLY A 65 -14.27 3.17 0.24
C GLY A 65 -13.84 1.73 -0.06
N GLY A 66 -12.54 1.40 0.06
CA GLY A 66 -12.03 0.03 -0.01
C GLY A 66 -11.82 -0.61 1.36
N ASP A 67 -11.27 -1.80 1.34
CA ASP A 67 -10.94 -2.62 2.51
C ASP A 67 -9.71 -3.52 2.20
N GLU A 68 -9.39 -4.45 3.07
CA GLU A 68 -8.25 -5.35 2.93
C GLU A 68 -8.33 -6.31 1.72
N ASN A 69 -9.47 -6.39 1.03
CA ASN A 69 -9.67 -7.21 -0.17
C ASN A 69 -9.49 -6.41 -1.47
N ALA A 70 -9.53 -5.07 -1.41
CA ALA A 70 -9.62 -4.21 -2.59
C ALA A 70 -8.50 -4.46 -3.61
N TRP A 71 -7.27 -4.62 -3.15
CA TRP A 71 -6.13 -4.86 -4.03
C TRP A 71 -6.14 -6.27 -4.64
N SER A 72 -6.52 -7.29 -3.89
CA SER A 72 -6.62 -8.65 -4.42
C SER A 72 -7.76 -8.80 -5.44
N GLU A 73 -8.89 -8.15 -5.20
CA GLU A 73 -10.09 -8.27 -6.04
C GLU A 73 -10.09 -7.29 -7.20
N LEU A 74 -10.06 -5.98 -6.92
CA LEU A 74 -10.14 -4.94 -7.94
C LEU A 74 -8.77 -4.63 -8.55
N GLY A 75 -7.71 -4.69 -7.74
CA GLY A 75 -6.34 -4.42 -8.14
C GLY A 75 -5.67 -5.55 -8.91
N ARG A 76 -6.20 -6.78 -8.82
CA ARG A 76 -5.57 -7.99 -9.41
C ARG A 76 -4.14 -8.18 -8.91
N ALA A 77 -3.86 -7.75 -7.69
CA ALA A 77 -2.50 -7.75 -7.15
C ALA A 77 -1.86 -9.15 -7.15
N THR A 78 -2.63 -10.18 -6.81
CA THR A 78 -2.14 -11.57 -6.80
C THR A 78 -1.64 -11.99 -8.18
N GLN A 79 -2.43 -11.76 -9.23
CA GLN A 79 -2.07 -12.12 -10.60
C GLN A 79 -0.87 -11.33 -11.11
N ILE A 80 -0.81 -10.03 -10.80
CA ILE A 80 0.33 -9.17 -11.14
C ILE A 80 1.61 -9.70 -10.50
N LEU A 81 1.56 -10.07 -9.21
CA LEU A 81 2.70 -10.60 -8.47
C LEU A 81 3.15 -11.95 -9.02
N ASP A 82 2.24 -12.90 -9.19
CA ASP A 82 2.54 -14.22 -9.74
C ASP A 82 3.23 -14.10 -11.10
N ASN A 83 2.65 -13.30 -12.00
CA ASN A 83 3.17 -13.13 -13.35
C ASN A 83 4.54 -12.42 -13.37
N LEU A 84 4.72 -11.36 -12.58
CA LEU A 84 6.00 -10.64 -12.51
C LEU A 84 7.11 -11.49 -11.88
N ILE A 85 6.79 -12.25 -10.84
CA ILE A 85 7.74 -13.17 -10.19
C ILE A 85 8.14 -14.29 -11.16
N ALA A 86 7.17 -14.92 -11.83
CA ALA A 86 7.42 -15.98 -12.81
C ALA A 86 8.26 -15.49 -14.01
N GLN A 87 8.10 -14.22 -14.41
CA GLN A 87 8.91 -13.58 -15.46
C GLN A 87 10.30 -13.15 -14.98
N GLY A 88 10.65 -13.36 -13.70
CA GLY A 88 11.91 -12.87 -13.11
C GLY A 88 12.02 -11.35 -13.03
N LYS A 89 10.90 -10.63 -13.19
CA LYS A 89 10.86 -9.16 -13.13
C LYS A 89 10.69 -8.61 -11.72
N ALA A 90 10.19 -9.44 -10.80
CA ALA A 90 10.03 -9.08 -9.39
C ALA A 90 10.65 -10.14 -8.47
N GLU A 91 11.22 -9.69 -7.37
CA GLU A 91 11.66 -10.56 -6.29
C GLU A 91 10.45 -11.24 -5.62
N PRO A 92 10.51 -12.53 -5.27
CA PRO A 92 9.50 -13.15 -4.43
C PRO A 92 9.37 -12.42 -3.09
N MET A 93 8.16 -12.00 -2.74
CA MET A 93 7.88 -11.19 -1.56
C MET A 93 6.56 -11.57 -0.90
N ILE A 94 6.44 -11.28 0.39
CA ILE A 94 5.17 -11.28 1.10
C ILE A 94 4.49 -9.94 0.84
N VAL A 95 3.19 -9.92 0.51
CA VAL A 95 2.43 -8.67 0.37
C VAL A 95 1.29 -8.65 1.38
N VAL A 96 1.24 -7.57 2.17
CA VAL A 96 0.27 -7.37 3.24
C VAL A 96 -0.69 -6.26 2.84
N MET A 97 -1.94 -6.61 2.68
CA MET A 97 -3.04 -5.69 2.37
C MET A 97 -3.88 -5.47 3.63
N THR A 98 -3.89 -4.24 4.11
CA THR A 98 -4.52 -3.88 5.38
C THR A 98 -5.88 -3.22 5.14
N ASN A 99 -6.72 -3.18 6.16
CA ASN A 99 -7.88 -2.29 6.18
C ASN A 99 -7.48 -0.93 6.78
N GLY A 100 -7.48 0.12 5.98
CA GLY A 100 -7.15 1.49 6.40
C GLY A 100 -8.27 2.20 7.17
N ASN A 101 -9.45 1.58 7.30
CA ASN A 101 -10.57 2.11 8.07
C ASN A 101 -10.40 1.70 9.54
N ALA A 102 -9.75 2.53 10.33
CA ALA A 102 -9.38 2.19 11.72
C ALA A 102 -10.56 1.95 12.67
N ALA A 103 -11.78 2.26 12.25
CA ALA A 103 -13.01 1.97 12.99
C ALA A 103 -13.63 0.60 12.67
N LEU A 104 -13.08 -0.14 11.69
CA LEU A 104 -13.63 -1.41 11.24
C LEU A 104 -12.70 -2.57 11.56
N GLU A 105 -13.28 -3.70 11.96
CA GLU A 105 -12.55 -4.96 12.17
C GLU A 105 -12.09 -5.57 10.84
N ALA A 106 -12.98 -5.58 9.84
CA ALA A 106 -12.80 -6.21 8.55
C ALA A 106 -13.71 -5.59 7.48
N ALA A 107 -13.60 -6.10 6.25
CA ALA A 107 -14.50 -5.80 5.15
C ALA A 107 -15.98 -6.04 5.53
N PRO A 108 -16.94 -5.33 4.90
CA PRO A 108 -18.36 -5.54 5.11
C PRO A 108 -18.78 -7.00 4.95
N GLY A 109 -19.66 -7.47 5.85
CA GLY A 109 -20.10 -8.86 5.88
C GLY A 109 -19.15 -9.84 6.55
N GLU A 110 -17.94 -9.40 6.94
CA GLU A 110 -16.92 -10.24 7.58
C GLU A 110 -16.50 -9.73 8.97
N SER A 111 -17.05 -8.60 9.39
CA SER A 111 -16.91 -8.08 10.77
C SER A 111 -18.10 -8.50 11.64
N SER A 112 -17.98 -8.32 12.96
CA SER A 112 -19.09 -8.51 13.90
C SER A 112 -20.28 -7.57 13.66
N LEU A 113 -20.05 -6.46 12.95
CA LEU A 113 -21.09 -5.51 12.53
C LEU A 113 -21.83 -5.94 11.25
N GLY A 114 -21.43 -7.06 10.64
CA GLY A 114 -22.05 -7.59 9.43
C GLY A 114 -22.03 -6.57 8.28
N TRP A 115 -23.18 -6.38 7.61
CA TRP A 115 -23.33 -5.47 6.49
C TRP A 115 -23.53 -4.01 6.89
N ASP A 116 -23.78 -3.73 8.18
CA ASP A 116 -23.99 -2.36 8.67
C ASP A 116 -22.68 -1.54 8.65
N ALA A 117 -21.54 -2.23 8.65
CA ALA A 117 -20.23 -1.61 8.50
C ALA A 117 -19.86 -1.33 7.03
N GLN A 118 -20.69 -0.58 6.32
CA GLN A 118 -20.42 -0.22 4.93
C GLN A 118 -19.24 0.75 4.82
N PRO A 119 -18.25 0.50 3.93
CA PRO A 119 -17.23 1.48 3.66
C PRO A 119 -17.86 2.75 3.09
N SER A 120 -17.60 3.87 3.71
CA SER A 120 -18.07 5.17 3.24
C SER A 120 -16.93 6.18 3.24
N PHE A 121 -17.11 7.29 2.52
CA PHE A 121 -16.18 8.42 2.58
C PHE A 121 -16.18 9.17 3.92
N GLN A 122 -17.10 8.82 4.82
CA GLN A 122 -17.30 9.48 6.11
C GLN A 122 -17.05 8.56 7.30
N LEU A 123 -16.35 7.43 7.10
CA LEU A 123 -16.01 6.54 8.20
C LEU A 123 -15.13 7.28 9.23
N PRO A 124 -15.48 7.21 10.52
CA PRO A 124 -14.66 7.78 11.57
C PRO A 124 -13.27 7.11 11.61
N LYS A 125 -12.28 7.85 12.08
CA LYS A 125 -10.89 7.39 12.27
C LYS A 125 -10.15 6.97 10.99
N THR A 126 -10.67 7.26 9.81
CA THR A 126 -10.04 6.85 8.55
C THR A 126 -8.80 7.68 8.18
N MET A 127 -8.81 8.99 8.46
CA MET A 127 -7.70 9.91 8.21
C MET A 127 -7.49 10.84 9.42
N GLU A 128 -7.49 10.26 10.62
CA GLU A 128 -7.33 10.96 11.89
C GLU A 128 -5.99 10.66 12.58
N GLY A 129 -5.16 9.85 11.95
CA GLY A 129 -3.85 9.47 12.49
C GLY A 129 -3.83 8.18 13.30
N SER A 130 -4.99 7.60 13.62
CA SER A 130 -5.04 6.35 14.39
C SER A 130 -4.41 5.19 13.65
N PHE A 131 -4.76 5.01 12.37
CA PHE A 131 -4.21 3.93 11.55
C PHE A 131 -2.70 4.06 11.37
N GLU A 132 -2.23 5.26 11.06
CA GLU A 132 -0.80 5.52 10.83
C GLU A 132 0.02 5.34 12.12
N THR A 133 -0.50 5.84 13.24
CA THR A 133 0.19 5.75 14.54
C THR A 133 0.37 4.30 14.98
N HIS A 134 -0.60 3.44 14.69
CA HIS A 134 -0.61 2.04 15.14
C HIS A 134 -0.07 1.06 14.08
N PHE A 135 0.32 1.54 12.92
CA PHE A 135 0.87 0.71 11.85
C PHE A 135 2.07 -0.17 12.27
N PRO A 136 2.97 0.25 13.19
CA PRO A 136 4.01 -0.62 13.73
C PRO A 136 3.51 -1.93 14.35
N GLU A 137 2.27 -2.00 14.85
CA GLU A 137 1.67 -3.24 15.36
C GLU A 137 1.49 -4.27 14.23
N VAL A 138 1.03 -3.81 13.05
CA VAL A 138 0.89 -4.65 11.86
C VAL A 138 2.26 -5.21 11.46
N VAL A 139 3.29 -4.36 11.41
CA VAL A 139 4.65 -4.79 11.05
C VAL A 139 5.17 -5.83 12.04
N LYS A 140 5.00 -5.58 13.33
CA LYS A 140 5.42 -6.51 14.39
C LYS A 140 4.68 -7.85 14.31
N PHE A 141 3.36 -7.80 14.04
CA PHE A 141 2.56 -9.01 13.88
C PHE A 141 3.04 -9.85 12.69
N ILE A 142 3.27 -9.22 11.53
CA ILE A 142 3.76 -9.90 10.33
C ILE A 142 5.15 -10.49 10.54
N ASP A 143 6.06 -9.74 11.13
CA ASP A 143 7.42 -10.24 11.41
C ASP A 143 7.44 -11.43 12.39
N LYS A 144 6.45 -11.49 13.31
CA LYS A 144 6.30 -12.60 14.26
C LYS A 144 5.73 -13.86 13.61
N HIS A 145 4.80 -13.72 12.67
CA HIS A 145 3.99 -14.86 12.16
C HIS A 145 4.44 -15.34 10.77
N TYR A 146 5.24 -14.56 10.05
CA TYR A 146 5.74 -14.92 8.72
C TYR A 146 7.26 -14.94 8.68
N ARG A 147 7.82 -15.68 7.72
CA ARG A 147 9.27 -15.73 7.49
C ARG A 147 9.73 -14.47 6.75
N THR A 148 9.82 -13.37 7.46
CA THR A 148 10.21 -12.07 6.93
C THR A 148 11.72 -11.82 7.07
N LYS A 149 12.26 -10.98 6.16
CA LYS A 149 13.52 -10.28 6.35
C LYS A 149 13.22 -8.99 7.15
N ALA A 150 13.20 -9.10 8.49
CA ALA A 150 12.71 -8.08 9.41
C ALA A 150 13.65 -6.86 9.56
N ASN A 151 13.91 -6.15 8.46
CA ASN A 151 14.77 -4.95 8.45
C ASN A 151 14.26 -3.93 7.42
N LYS A 152 14.69 -2.65 7.54
CA LYS A 152 14.30 -1.54 6.66
C LYS A 152 14.54 -1.84 5.18
N LYS A 153 15.72 -2.40 4.82
CA LYS A 153 16.08 -2.66 3.41
C LYS A 153 15.14 -3.65 2.72
N SER A 154 14.43 -4.45 3.49
CA SER A 154 13.51 -5.48 3.02
C SER A 154 12.04 -5.13 3.26
N ARG A 155 11.71 -3.84 3.49
CA ARG A 155 10.32 -3.38 3.64
C ARG A 155 9.98 -2.28 2.65
N ALA A 156 8.82 -2.45 2.00
CA ALA A 156 8.20 -1.48 1.12
C ALA A 156 6.80 -1.12 1.65
N ILE A 157 6.36 0.11 1.39
CA ILE A 157 5.00 0.57 1.63
C ILE A 157 4.54 1.37 0.41
N ALA A 158 3.35 1.09 -0.08
CA ALA A 158 2.70 1.91 -1.10
C ALA A 158 1.19 1.82 -0.98
N GLY A 159 0.50 2.77 -1.57
CA GLY A 159 -0.95 2.74 -1.59
C GLY A 159 -1.55 3.73 -2.57
N LEU A 160 -2.84 3.51 -2.88
CA LEU A 160 -3.59 4.38 -3.77
C LEU A 160 -4.43 5.40 -2.97
N SER A 161 -4.54 6.64 -3.46
CA SER A 161 -5.44 7.66 -2.90
C SER A 161 -5.24 7.87 -1.39
N MET A 162 -6.21 7.52 -0.56
CA MET A 162 -6.09 7.46 0.91
C MET A 162 -4.94 6.55 1.36
N GLY A 163 -4.75 5.38 0.73
CA GLY A 163 -3.62 4.50 1.02
C GLY A 163 -2.27 5.14 0.67
N GLY A 164 -2.22 6.00 -0.34
CA GLY A 164 -1.07 6.84 -0.63
C GLY A 164 -0.81 7.87 0.48
N PHE A 165 -1.87 8.51 1.00
CA PHE A 165 -1.81 9.38 2.17
C PHE A 165 -1.25 8.64 3.39
N HIS A 166 -1.80 7.47 3.70
CA HIS A 166 -1.28 6.63 4.78
C HIS A 166 0.19 6.26 4.57
N SER A 167 0.57 5.86 3.35
CA SER A 167 1.95 5.51 3.02
C SER A 167 2.92 6.67 3.24
N LEU A 168 2.52 7.88 2.84
CA LEU A 168 3.28 9.11 3.05
C LEU A 168 3.51 9.36 4.55
N HIS A 169 2.43 9.38 5.33
CA HIS A 169 2.52 9.75 6.75
C HIS A 169 3.16 8.65 7.62
N ILE A 170 2.91 7.38 7.33
CA ILE A 170 3.57 6.26 8.01
C ILE A 170 5.07 6.28 7.73
N SER A 171 5.48 6.42 6.47
CA SER A 171 6.89 6.33 6.11
C SER A 171 7.70 7.52 6.62
N ASN A 172 7.13 8.73 6.70
CA ASN A 172 7.81 9.88 7.24
C ASN A 172 7.84 9.91 8.77
N GLN A 173 6.82 9.32 9.43
CA GLN A 173 6.79 9.16 10.89
C GLN A 173 7.77 8.08 11.35
N TYR A 174 7.92 7.00 10.58
CA TYR A 174 8.78 5.87 10.89
C TYR A 174 9.89 5.69 9.82
N PRO A 175 10.84 6.65 9.70
CA PRO A 175 11.80 6.72 8.59
C PRO A 175 12.81 5.56 8.56
N ASP A 176 12.94 4.81 9.65
CA ASP A 176 13.77 3.61 9.74
C ASP A 176 13.01 2.30 9.44
N MET A 177 11.71 2.39 9.12
CA MET A 177 10.89 1.21 8.91
C MET A 177 10.86 0.75 7.44
N PHE A 178 10.81 1.69 6.48
CA PHE A 178 10.65 1.40 5.06
C PHE A 178 11.76 1.98 4.22
N ASN A 179 12.26 1.19 3.26
CA ASN A 179 13.28 1.61 2.31
C ASN A 179 12.70 1.97 0.93
N TYR A 180 11.48 1.52 0.65
CA TYR A 180 10.76 1.74 -0.60
C TYR A 180 9.40 2.33 -0.27
N VAL A 181 9.08 3.47 -0.88
CA VAL A 181 7.83 4.20 -0.67
C VAL A 181 7.18 4.48 -2.03
N GLY A 182 5.90 4.14 -2.17
CA GLY A 182 5.12 4.38 -3.39
C GLY A 182 3.84 5.18 -3.09
N LEU A 183 3.64 6.27 -3.82
CA LEU A 183 2.47 7.14 -3.71
C LEU A 183 1.68 7.06 -5.03
N PHE A 184 0.57 6.31 -5.03
CA PHE A 184 -0.24 6.08 -6.23
C PHE A 184 -1.48 6.98 -6.19
N SER A 185 -1.54 8.01 -7.04
CA SER A 185 -2.63 9.01 -6.99
C SER A 185 -2.91 9.45 -5.55
N ALA A 186 -1.88 9.74 -4.78
CA ALA A 186 -1.98 9.91 -3.33
C ALA A 186 -2.72 11.19 -2.96
N ALA A 187 -3.60 11.12 -1.97
CA ALA A 187 -3.95 12.31 -1.19
C ALA A 187 -2.70 12.74 -0.41
N ILE A 188 -2.41 14.04 -0.38
CA ILE A 188 -1.17 14.57 0.21
C ILE A 188 -1.44 15.26 1.53
N MET A 189 -2.41 16.16 1.54
CA MET A 189 -2.67 16.99 2.71
C MET A 189 -3.73 16.37 3.62
N PRO A 190 -3.52 16.41 4.94
CA PRO A 190 -4.56 16.07 5.89
C PRO A 190 -5.74 17.03 5.76
N GLY A 191 -6.92 16.58 6.16
CA GLY A 191 -8.10 17.44 6.21
C GLY A 191 -7.86 18.67 7.11
N LYS A 192 -8.56 19.79 6.83
CA LYS A 192 -8.37 21.06 7.54
C LYS A 192 -8.48 20.95 9.06
N ASN A 193 -9.22 19.96 9.56
CA ASN A 193 -9.45 19.72 10.99
C ASN A 193 -8.59 18.57 11.56
N ALA A 194 -7.60 18.09 10.81
CA ALA A 194 -6.74 17.01 11.28
C ALA A 194 -5.75 17.53 12.34
N THR A 195 -5.96 17.14 13.57
CA THR A 195 -5.17 17.59 14.75
C THR A 195 -4.11 16.59 15.17
N SER A 196 -4.08 15.40 14.60
CA SER A 196 -3.15 14.34 14.99
C SER A 196 -1.69 14.78 14.85
N PRO A 197 -0.84 14.54 15.86
CA PRO A 197 0.60 14.83 15.78
C PRO A 197 1.31 14.14 14.61
N ILE A 198 0.75 13.04 14.10
CA ILE A 198 1.35 12.33 12.96
C ILE A 198 1.36 13.18 11.68
N TYR A 199 0.45 14.14 11.57
CA TYR A 199 0.33 15.03 10.40
C TYR A 199 1.06 16.36 10.57
N GLN A 200 1.55 16.64 11.80
CA GLN A 200 2.27 17.88 12.08
C GLN A 200 3.74 17.77 11.64
N ASP A 201 4.39 18.92 11.44
CA ASP A 201 5.81 19.03 11.13
C ASP A 201 6.26 18.21 9.89
N MET A 202 5.43 18.16 8.86
CA MET A 202 5.66 17.35 7.68
C MET A 202 7.03 17.59 7.03
N GLU A 203 7.45 18.86 6.89
CA GLU A 203 8.76 19.17 6.29
C GLU A 203 9.92 18.64 7.13
N LYS A 204 9.84 18.74 8.47
CA LYS A 204 10.85 18.19 9.36
C LYS A 204 10.91 16.66 9.29
N LYS A 205 9.77 16.00 9.21
CA LYS A 205 9.68 14.54 9.07
C LYS A 205 10.24 14.08 7.73
N LEU A 206 9.91 14.78 6.63
CA LEU A 206 10.48 14.53 5.32
C LEU A 206 12.00 14.70 5.33
N ALA A 207 12.52 15.76 5.92
CA ALA A 207 13.96 15.97 6.07
C ALA A 207 14.64 14.77 6.78
N THR A 208 14.01 14.30 7.86
CA THR A 208 14.51 13.10 8.58
C THR A 208 14.45 11.84 7.72
N GLN A 209 13.36 11.63 7.00
CA GLN A 209 13.17 10.49 6.11
C GLN A 209 14.22 10.45 4.99
N PHE A 210 14.44 11.59 4.31
CA PHE A 210 15.41 11.66 3.22
C PHE A 210 16.87 11.63 3.72
N ALA A 211 17.15 12.10 4.92
CA ALA A 211 18.45 11.89 5.56
C ALA A 211 18.75 10.40 5.80
N LYS A 212 17.71 9.55 5.98
CA LYS A 212 17.82 8.08 6.09
C LYS A 212 17.91 7.37 4.72
N LYS A 213 17.93 8.12 3.63
CA LYS A 213 18.16 7.67 2.25
C LYS A 213 17.28 6.46 1.87
N PRO A 214 15.97 6.61 1.68
CA PRO A 214 15.16 5.54 1.12
C PRO A 214 15.74 5.14 -0.25
N ALA A 215 15.74 3.84 -0.55
CA ALA A 215 16.24 3.33 -1.83
C ALA A 215 15.33 3.72 -2.99
N LEU A 216 14.04 3.88 -2.73
CA LEU A 216 13.06 4.33 -3.71
C LEU A 216 11.99 5.19 -3.02
N TYR A 217 11.76 6.36 -3.58
CA TYR A 217 10.58 7.19 -3.33
C TYR A 217 9.90 7.43 -4.67
N TRP A 218 8.74 6.81 -4.88
CA TRP A 218 8.10 6.74 -6.18
C TRP A 218 6.72 7.37 -6.16
N ILE A 219 6.42 8.25 -7.11
CA ILE A 219 5.16 8.97 -7.21
C ILE A 219 4.55 8.69 -8.56
N ALA A 220 3.28 8.27 -8.60
CA ALA A 220 2.55 8.05 -9.83
C ALA A 220 1.16 8.69 -9.79
N ILE A 221 0.78 9.32 -10.91
CA ILE A 221 -0.53 9.94 -11.05
C ILE A 221 -0.95 10.05 -12.51
N GLY A 222 -2.26 10.02 -12.78
CA GLY A 222 -2.81 10.28 -14.10
C GLY A 222 -3.06 11.77 -14.33
N LYS A 223 -2.88 12.24 -15.56
CA LYS A 223 -3.03 13.66 -15.94
C LYS A 223 -4.42 14.24 -15.65
N THR A 224 -5.45 13.41 -15.68
CA THR A 224 -6.84 13.82 -15.41
C THR A 224 -7.33 13.47 -14.01
N ASP A 225 -6.41 13.04 -13.13
CA ASP A 225 -6.72 12.74 -11.73
C ASP A 225 -7.02 14.04 -10.96
N PHE A 226 -8.10 14.06 -10.18
CA PHE A 226 -8.48 15.23 -9.39
C PHE A 226 -7.44 15.62 -8.33
N LEU A 227 -6.54 14.69 -7.95
CA LEU A 227 -5.42 14.94 -7.04
C LEU A 227 -4.15 15.41 -7.76
N TYR A 228 -4.19 15.58 -9.09
CA TYR A 228 -3.01 15.94 -9.90
C TYR A 228 -2.32 17.19 -9.38
N LYS A 229 -3.09 18.27 -9.13
CA LYS A 229 -2.55 19.54 -8.66
C LYS A 229 -1.83 19.39 -7.31
N ALA A 230 -2.44 18.71 -6.36
CA ALA A 230 -1.84 18.49 -5.04
C ALA A 230 -0.54 17.67 -5.12
N ASN A 231 -0.50 16.65 -6.00
CA ASN A 231 0.71 15.88 -6.25
C ASN A 231 1.79 16.70 -6.97
N ALA A 232 1.43 17.61 -7.88
CA ALA A 232 2.38 18.52 -8.53
C ALA A 232 3.00 19.50 -7.53
N GLU A 233 2.19 20.07 -6.63
CA GLU A 233 2.67 20.93 -5.54
C GLU A 233 3.60 20.18 -4.59
N TYR A 234 3.28 18.93 -4.27
CA TYR A 234 4.13 18.08 -3.44
C TYR A 234 5.47 17.76 -4.11
N ARG A 235 5.46 17.40 -5.40
CA ARG A 235 6.71 17.18 -6.16
C ARG A 235 7.58 18.45 -6.20
N LYS A 236 6.94 19.61 -6.41
CA LYS A 236 7.66 20.89 -6.35
C LYS A 236 8.36 21.12 -5.00
N LEU A 237 7.70 20.78 -3.88
CA LEU A 237 8.33 20.82 -2.56
C LEU A 237 9.56 19.91 -2.48
N LEU A 238 9.45 18.68 -3.01
CA LEU A 238 10.58 17.74 -3.01
C LEU A 238 11.74 18.26 -3.87
N ASP A 239 11.45 18.84 -5.03
CA ASP A 239 12.45 19.44 -5.92
C ASP A 239 13.16 20.63 -5.24
N GLU A 240 12.42 21.53 -4.60
CA GLU A 240 12.96 22.69 -3.86
C GLU A 240 13.87 22.27 -2.69
N LYS A 241 13.60 21.13 -2.08
CA LYS A 241 14.42 20.55 -0.99
C LYS A 241 15.55 19.64 -1.50
N GLY A 242 15.61 19.36 -2.81
CA GLY A 242 16.58 18.45 -3.39
C GLY A 242 16.38 16.99 -2.97
N TYR A 243 15.16 16.56 -2.66
CA TYR A 243 14.84 15.19 -2.27
C TYR A 243 14.63 14.31 -3.51
N PRO A 244 15.39 13.22 -3.67
CA PRO A 244 15.29 12.38 -4.85
C PRO A 244 14.01 11.55 -4.85
N TYR A 245 13.32 11.50 -5.98
CA TYR A 245 12.18 10.64 -6.23
C TYR A 245 12.11 10.22 -7.71
N GLU A 246 11.43 9.12 -7.98
CA GLU A 246 11.05 8.73 -9.34
C GLU A 246 9.59 9.14 -9.59
N TYR A 247 9.29 9.61 -10.79
CA TYR A 247 7.94 10.04 -11.17
C TYR A 247 7.43 9.27 -12.38
N PHE A 248 6.18 8.83 -12.29
CA PHE A 248 5.47 8.18 -13.39
C PHE A 248 4.13 8.88 -13.63
N GLU A 249 3.83 9.18 -14.89
CA GLU A 249 2.60 9.83 -15.29
C GLU A 249 1.95 9.09 -16.47
N ASN A 250 0.63 8.98 -16.46
CA ASN A 250 -0.15 8.47 -17.58
C ASN A 250 -1.41 9.32 -17.83
N GLU A 251 -2.21 8.97 -18.86
CA GLU A 251 -3.27 9.85 -19.38
C GLU A 251 -4.56 9.83 -18.53
N ASP A 252 -4.91 8.72 -17.90
CA ASP A 252 -6.21 8.57 -17.23
C ASP A 252 -6.26 9.23 -15.84
N GLY A 253 -7.44 9.18 -15.20
CA GLY A 253 -7.71 9.77 -13.90
C GLY A 253 -7.61 8.80 -12.71
N HIS A 254 -8.43 9.03 -11.69
CA HIS A 254 -8.45 8.34 -10.41
C HIS A 254 -9.18 6.99 -10.47
N ILE A 255 -8.60 5.99 -11.14
CA ILE A 255 -9.27 4.73 -11.48
C ILE A 255 -8.36 3.50 -11.32
N TRP A 256 -8.97 2.33 -11.12
CA TRP A 256 -8.28 1.05 -10.96
C TRP A 256 -7.39 0.66 -12.14
N LYS A 257 -7.71 1.10 -13.37
CA LYS A 257 -6.83 0.91 -14.53
C LYS A 257 -5.44 1.46 -14.26
N ASN A 258 -5.36 2.69 -13.76
CA ASN A 258 -4.10 3.35 -13.43
C ASN A 258 -3.38 2.68 -12.27
N TRP A 259 -4.09 2.34 -11.20
CA TRP A 259 -3.47 1.73 -10.02
C TRP A 259 -2.90 0.33 -10.31
N ARG A 260 -3.52 -0.45 -11.19
CA ARG A 260 -2.92 -1.70 -11.69
C ARG A 260 -1.63 -1.44 -12.47
N ILE A 261 -1.60 -0.39 -13.29
CA ILE A 261 -0.40 0.03 -14.00
C ILE A 261 0.69 0.43 -12.99
N TYR A 262 0.35 1.25 -12.00
CA TYR A 262 1.32 1.68 -11.00
C TYR A 262 1.88 0.52 -10.18
N LEU A 263 1.06 -0.44 -9.80
CA LEU A 263 1.53 -1.65 -9.14
C LEU A 263 2.50 -2.43 -10.04
N SER A 264 2.15 -2.59 -11.32
CA SER A 264 2.98 -3.32 -12.31
C SER A 264 4.31 -2.63 -12.59
N GLU A 265 4.38 -1.30 -12.48
CA GLU A 265 5.60 -0.51 -12.63
C GLU A 265 6.43 -0.46 -11.34
N PHE A 266 5.79 -0.39 -10.19
CA PHE A 266 6.44 -0.24 -8.90
C PHE A 266 7.09 -1.55 -8.41
N VAL A 267 6.37 -2.67 -8.49
CA VAL A 267 6.83 -3.98 -7.98
C VAL A 267 8.18 -4.42 -8.57
N PRO A 268 8.49 -4.26 -9.87
CA PRO A 268 9.79 -4.59 -10.43
C PRO A 268 10.96 -3.76 -9.90
N ARG A 269 10.72 -2.66 -9.20
CA ARG A 269 11.74 -1.79 -8.62
C ARG A 269 12.10 -2.15 -7.19
N LEU A 270 11.32 -3.05 -6.57
CA LEU A 270 11.47 -3.39 -5.16
C LEU A 270 12.60 -4.40 -4.91
N PHE A 271 13.32 -4.22 -3.81
CA PHE A 271 14.23 -5.18 -3.21
C PHE A 271 15.45 -5.60 -4.08
N LYS A 272 15.85 -4.74 -5.02
CA LYS A 272 17.02 -4.91 -5.87
C LYS A 272 18.30 -4.48 -5.16
#